data_d94ab4550eb0e270305601fa9389c031
#
_entry.id   d94ab4550eb0e270305601fa9389c031
#
_cell.length_a   1.000
_cell.length_b   1.000
_cell.length_c   1.000
_cell.angle_alpha   90.00
_cell.angle_beta   90.00
_cell.angle_gamma   90.00
#
_symmetry.space_group_name_H-M   'P 1'
#
loop_
_entity.id
_entity.type
_entity.pdbx_description
1 polymer ?
#
loop_
_entity_poly.entity_id
_entity_poly.type
_entity_poly.pdbx_seq_one_letter_code
_entity_poly.pdbx_strand_id
1 'polypeptide(L)'
;MATAGALVVLPSYTAATPAPGSFDFVFFTDTHIQPELDAAYGCDLCFKKIAGLKPEFAMMGGDHVFDAFGVNNVRAGMVYDLYERTEQLLGMPLHHAIGNHDVFGVLAKSGVASTDPAYGKKMFQDRMGRTYYSFDYKSYHFVVLDSIQPTKDRLWEARVDEAQLRWLRDDLKALPHGMPVIAVVHCPLVTAFATYAYTQIVGADRKYNTMTVANAPDVLQIFENANVLAVLQGHTHVNEVVNYKNTQYITSGAVCGNWWRGPRMGTPEGFTVVSLRQGKISWRYETYGFHSVVPPERP
;
A
#
# COMPACT_ATOMS: atom_id res chain seq x y z
N MET A 1 -53.90 46.75 6.70
CA MET A 1 -53.83 45.62 5.75
C MET A 1 -52.41 45.13 5.77
N ALA A 2 -52.17 43.98 6.37
CA ALA A 2 -50.87 43.39 6.46
C ALA A 2 -50.77 42.29 5.37
N THR A 3 -49.83 42.44 4.43
CA THR A 3 -49.58 41.45 3.36
C THR A 3 -48.69 40.34 3.92
N ALA A 4 -49.20 39.14 3.99
CA ALA A 4 -48.44 37.93 4.35
C ALA A 4 -47.60 37.52 3.16
N GLY A 5 -46.26 37.60 3.28
CA GLY A 5 -45.33 37.07 2.32
C GLY A 5 -45.21 35.54 2.45
N ALA A 6 -45.57 34.82 1.43
CA ALA A 6 -45.37 33.36 1.38
C ALA A 6 -43.88 33.03 1.17
N LEU A 7 -43.29 32.29 2.12
CA LEU A 7 -41.94 31.73 1.98
C LEU A 7 -42.02 30.54 0.99
N VAL A 8 -41.43 30.68 -0.18
CA VAL A 8 -41.27 29.58 -1.12
C VAL A 8 -40.04 28.76 -0.68
N VAL A 9 -40.26 27.60 -0.07
CA VAL A 9 -39.21 26.63 0.20
C VAL A 9 -38.91 25.87 -1.11
N LEU A 10 -37.79 26.18 -1.73
CA LEU A 10 -37.31 25.42 -2.88
C LEU A 10 -36.79 24.04 -2.39
N PRO A 11 -37.17 22.95 -3.05
CA PRO A 11 -36.63 21.63 -2.69
C PRO A 11 -35.13 21.61 -2.94
N SER A 12 -34.35 21.26 -1.91
CA SER A 12 -32.92 20.99 -2.03
C SER A 12 -32.76 19.70 -2.87
N TYR A 13 -32.41 19.84 -4.12
CA TYR A 13 -31.98 18.71 -4.94
C TYR A 13 -30.59 18.27 -4.43
N THR A 14 -30.55 17.24 -3.59
CA THR A 14 -29.31 16.46 -3.39
C THR A 14 -29.06 15.69 -4.69
N ALA A 15 -28.04 16.08 -5.43
CA ALA A 15 -27.62 15.31 -6.59
C ALA A 15 -27.33 13.86 -6.15
N ALA A 16 -28.03 12.91 -6.75
CA ALA A 16 -27.78 11.49 -6.46
C ALA A 16 -26.34 11.17 -6.84
N THR A 17 -25.61 10.50 -5.94
CA THR A 17 -24.26 10.01 -6.25
C THR A 17 -24.33 9.12 -7.49
N PRO A 18 -23.53 9.35 -8.52
CA PRO A 18 -23.51 8.50 -9.70
C PRO A 18 -23.25 7.03 -9.30
N ALA A 19 -23.94 6.09 -9.96
CA ALA A 19 -23.72 4.69 -9.70
C ALA A 19 -22.25 4.31 -9.95
N PRO A 20 -21.62 3.50 -9.06
CA PRO A 20 -20.23 3.10 -9.20
C PRO A 20 -19.97 2.38 -10.54
N GLY A 21 -18.92 2.80 -11.26
CA GLY A 21 -18.50 2.20 -12.53
C GLY A 21 -17.96 0.77 -12.36
N SER A 22 -17.64 0.14 -13.48
CA SER A 22 -17.02 -1.19 -13.51
C SER A 22 -15.66 -1.12 -14.18
N PHE A 23 -14.63 -1.64 -13.53
CA PHE A 23 -13.26 -1.67 -14.05
C PHE A 23 -12.38 -2.65 -13.28
N ASP A 24 -11.22 -2.95 -13.84
CA ASP A 24 -10.15 -3.72 -13.21
C ASP A 24 -8.95 -2.81 -12.95
N PHE A 25 -8.31 -2.99 -11.83
CA PHE A 25 -7.00 -2.44 -11.53
C PHE A 25 -6.10 -3.52 -10.93
N VAL A 26 -4.80 -3.27 -10.89
CA VAL A 26 -3.85 -4.20 -10.27
C VAL A 26 -3.29 -3.60 -9.00
N PHE A 27 -3.21 -4.39 -7.96
CA PHE A 27 -2.45 -4.11 -6.75
C PHE A 27 -1.23 -5.04 -6.71
N PHE A 28 -0.04 -4.46 -6.68
CA PHE A 28 1.21 -5.19 -6.48
C PHE A 28 2.02 -4.51 -5.39
N THR A 29 2.89 -5.25 -4.71
CA THR A 29 3.59 -4.76 -3.53
C THR A 29 4.92 -5.48 -3.37
N ASP A 30 5.81 -4.92 -2.58
CA ASP A 30 7.04 -5.58 -2.15
C ASP A 30 7.88 -6.06 -3.35
N THR A 31 8.20 -5.14 -4.26
CA THR A 31 9.07 -5.42 -5.40
C THR A 31 10.51 -5.62 -4.97
N HIS A 32 10.95 -4.94 -3.91
CA HIS A 32 12.32 -5.03 -3.40
C HIS A 32 13.35 -5.09 -4.53
N ILE A 33 13.20 -4.19 -5.52
CA ILE A 33 14.07 -4.21 -6.70
C ILE A 33 15.52 -3.91 -6.32
N GLN A 34 16.43 -4.65 -6.90
CA GLN A 34 17.87 -4.51 -6.74
C GLN A 34 18.61 -5.08 -7.96
N PRO A 35 19.91 -4.79 -8.16
CA PRO A 35 20.70 -5.37 -9.24
C PRO A 35 20.96 -6.86 -9.08
N GLU A 36 20.91 -7.36 -7.84
CA GLU A 36 21.23 -8.74 -7.48
C GLU A 36 20.01 -9.67 -7.66
N LEU A 37 20.24 -10.98 -7.65
CA LEU A 37 19.24 -12.06 -7.63
C LEU A 37 18.22 -12.01 -8.79
N ASP A 38 18.63 -11.44 -9.93
CA ASP A 38 17.75 -11.22 -11.09
C ASP A 38 16.47 -10.43 -10.76
N ALA A 39 16.51 -9.59 -9.70
CA ALA A 39 15.36 -8.85 -9.23
C ALA A 39 14.80 -7.89 -10.29
N ALA A 40 15.67 -7.20 -11.03
CA ALA A 40 15.27 -6.33 -12.13
C ALA A 40 14.56 -7.10 -13.24
N TYR A 41 15.05 -8.28 -13.59
CA TYR A 41 14.42 -9.18 -14.57
C TYR A 41 13.06 -9.70 -14.05
N GLY A 42 12.97 -10.06 -12.78
CA GLY A 42 11.72 -10.48 -12.16
C GLY A 42 10.65 -9.36 -12.20
N CYS A 43 11.03 -8.11 -11.87
CA CYS A 43 10.15 -6.96 -12.01
C CYS A 43 9.72 -6.71 -13.47
N ASP A 44 10.65 -6.87 -14.42
CA ASP A 44 10.38 -6.75 -15.86
C ASP A 44 9.30 -7.76 -16.32
N LEU A 45 9.43 -9.03 -15.92
CA LEU A 45 8.44 -10.06 -16.18
C LEU A 45 7.07 -9.71 -15.57
N CYS A 46 7.06 -9.30 -14.30
CA CYS A 46 5.86 -8.93 -13.57
C CYS A 46 5.14 -7.76 -14.25
N PHE A 47 5.85 -6.67 -14.53
CA PHE A 47 5.26 -5.44 -15.08
C PHE A 47 4.76 -5.63 -16.51
N LYS A 48 5.47 -6.41 -17.34
CA LYS A 48 4.96 -6.82 -18.67
C LYS A 48 3.70 -7.68 -18.57
N LYS A 49 3.64 -8.60 -17.59
CA LYS A 49 2.44 -9.40 -17.34
C LYS A 49 1.28 -8.50 -16.94
N ILE A 50 1.48 -7.55 -16.01
CA ILE A 50 0.47 -6.57 -15.57
C ILE A 50 0.00 -5.72 -16.77
N ALA A 51 0.92 -5.16 -17.55
CA ALA A 51 0.59 -4.36 -18.73
C ALA A 51 -0.24 -5.15 -19.75
N GLY A 52 0.06 -6.44 -19.92
CA GLY A 52 -0.68 -7.34 -20.81
C GLY A 52 -2.14 -7.59 -20.38
N LEU A 53 -2.48 -7.42 -19.11
CA LEU A 53 -3.86 -7.52 -18.60
C LEU A 53 -4.69 -6.26 -18.92
N LYS A 54 -4.05 -5.14 -19.28
CA LYS A 54 -4.68 -3.86 -19.62
C LYS A 54 -5.63 -3.34 -18.53
N PRO A 55 -5.22 -3.29 -17.25
CA PRO A 55 -6.02 -2.68 -16.20
C PRO A 55 -6.12 -1.16 -16.43
N GLU A 56 -7.09 -0.51 -15.81
CA GLU A 56 -7.27 0.95 -15.92
C GLU A 56 -6.09 1.72 -15.30
N PHE A 57 -5.56 1.20 -14.19
CA PHE A 57 -4.37 1.71 -13.49
C PHE A 57 -3.77 0.60 -12.60
N ALA A 58 -2.64 0.89 -11.98
CA ALA A 58 -2.04 0.04 -10.96
C ALA A 58 -1.80 0.81 -9.67
N MET A 59 -1.74 0.08 -8.53
CA MET A 59 -1.38 0.59 -7.22
C MET A 59 -0.19 -0.22 -6.68
N MET A 60 0.88 0.49 -6.32
CA MET A 60 2.07 -0.08 -5.67
C MET A 60 1.91 0.05 -4.15
N GLY A 61 1.95 -1.08 -3.46
CA GLY A 61 1.66 -1.22 -2.03
C GLY A 61 2.82 -0.93 -1.08
N GLY A 62 3.96 -0.42 -1.57
CA GLY A 62 5.15 -0.12 -0.76
C GLY A 62 6.27 -1.14 -0.93
N ASP A 63 7.45 -0.80 -0.39
CA ASP A 63 8.69 -1.56 -0.53
C ASP A 63 9.09 -1.73 -2.01
N HIS A 64 9.24 -0.56 -2.67
CA HIS A 64 9.67 -0.44 -4.06
C HIS A 64 11.07 -0.99 -4.26
N VAL A 65 11.98 -0.60 -3.36
CA VAL A 65 13.41 -0.91 -3.43
C VAL A 65 13.81 -1.92 -2.37
N PHE A 66 14.88 -2.67 -2.65
CA PHE A 66 15.34 -3.68 -1.70
C PHE A 66 15.70 -3.08 -0.34
N ASP A 67 16.46 -1.97 -0.33
CA ASP A 67 16.80 -1.26 0.90
C ASP A 67 17.26 0.17 0.61
N ALA A 68 16.47 1.18 0.96
CA ALA A 68 16.94 2.56 1.17
C ALA A 68 17.17 2.84 2.66
N PHE A 69 16.64 2.00 3.52
CA PHE A 69 16.49 2.16 4.94
C PHE A 69 17.82 2.08 5.71
N GLY A 70 18.68 1.14 5.33
CA GLY A 70 19.93 0.84 5.99
C GLY A 70 21.18 1.04 5.14
N VAL A 71 21.11 1.76 4.02
CA VAL A 71 22.21 1.99 3.08
C VAL A 71 22.51 3.47 2.91
N ASN A 72 23.65 3.76 2.29
CA ASN A 72 24.07 5.13 1.97
C ASN A 72 23.32 5.71 0.77
N ASN A 73 23.50 7.00 0.51
CA ASN A 73 22.82 7.74 -0.54
C ASN A 73 23.08 7.16 -1.94
N VAL A 74 24.31 6.73 -2.24
CA VAL A 74 24.66 6.18 -3.56
C VAL A 74 23.88 4.90 -3.85
N ARG A 75 23.81 3.98 -2.89
CA ARG A 75 23.07 2.72 -3.06
C ARG A 75 21.57 2.98 -3.11
N ALA A 76 21.03 3.81 -2.23
CA ALA A 76 19.62 4.16 -2.24
C ALA A 76 19.21 4.81 -3.57
N GLY A 77 19.94 5.81 -4.02
CA GLY A 77 19.70 6.45 -5.33
C GLY A 77 19.69 5.46 -6.47
N MET A 78 20.70 4.58 -6.53
CA MET A 78 20.81 3.56 -7.59
C MET A 78 19.59 2.61 -7.64
N VAL A 79 19.10 2.13 -6.51
CA VAL A 79 17.94 1.20 -6.52
C VAL A 79 16.63 1.92 -6.82
N TYR A 80 16.49 3.18 -6.41
CA TYR A 80 15.36 4.01 -6.84
C TYR A 80 15.39 4.29 -8.34
N ASP A 81 16.56 4.69 -8.89
CA ASP A 81 16.72 4.88 -10.33
C ASP A 81 16.41 3.60 -11.13
N LEU A 82 16.74 2.44 -10.57
CA LEU A 82 16.41 1.16 -11.17
C LEU A 82 14.90 0.91 -11.16
N TYR A 83 14.21 1.20 -10.05
CA TYR A 83 12.78 1.06 -9.93
C TYR A 83 12.06 2.00 -10.92
N GLU A 84 12.37 3.29 -10.92
CA GLU A 84 11.77 4.30 -11.80
C GLU A 84 11.89 3.94 -13.29
N ARG A 85 13.03 3.38 -13.70
CA ARG A 85 13.19 2.91 -15.08
C ARG A 85 12.32 1.69 -15.39
N THR A 86 12.24 0.76 -14.42
CA THR A 86 11.53 -0.51 -14.64
C THR A 86 10.02 -0.31 -14.62
N GLU A 87 9.49 0.56 -13.76
CA GLU A 87 8.05 0.83 -13.69
C GLU A 87 7.45 1.42 -14.98
N GLN A 88 8.28 2.04 -15.84
CA GLN A 88 7.83 2.54 -17.15
C GLN A 88 7.24 1.43 -18.04
N LEU A 89 7.59 0.16 -17.78
CA LEU A 89 7.05 -1.00 -18.49
C LEU A 89 5.54 -1.22 -18.22
N LEU A 90 5.01 -0.65 -17.16
CA LEU A 90 3.57 -0.72 -16.86
C LEU A 90 2.75 0.03 -17.92
N GLY A 91 3.22 1.20 -18.38
CA GLY A 91 2.57 1.99 -19.44
C GLY A 91 1.17 2.48 -19.10
N MET A 92 0.83 2.57 -17.81
CA MET A 92 -0.46 3.01 -17.28
C MET A 92 -0.28 3.93 -16.07
N PRO A 93 -1.33 4.65 -15.61
CA PRO A 93 -1.26 5.39 -14.35
C PRO A 93 -0.89 4.48 -13.18
N LEU A 94 0.03 4.94 -12.33
CA LEU A 94 0.50 4.22 -11.16
C LEU A 94 0.37 5.10 -9.91
N HIS A 95 -0.20 4.54 -8.85
CA HIS A 95 -0.33 5.16 -7.54
C HIS A 95 0.56 4.44 -6.53
N HIS A 96 1.33 5.19 -5.73
CA HIS A 96 2.33 4.65 -4.82
C HIS A 96 1.91 4.81 -3.36
N ALA A 97 2.02 3.73 -2.57
CA ALA A 97 2.08 3.77 -1.11
C ALA A 97 3.53 3.59 -0.67
N ILE A 98 3.92 4.17 0.46
CA ILE A 98 5.27 4.03 1.01
C ILE A 98 5.38 2.76 1.86
N GLY A 99 6.48 2.00 1.69
CA GLY A 99 6.88 0.90 2.57
C GLY A 99 8.08 1.26 3.46
N ASN A 100 8.45 0.37 4.36
CA ASN A 100 9.55 0.64 5.28
C ASN A 100 10.92 0.62 4.61
N HIS A 101 11.13 -0.19 3.58
CA HIS A 101 12.37 -0.21 2.81
C HIS A 101 12.55 1.02 1.91
N ASP A 102 11.50 1.81 1.70
CA ASP A 102 11.54 3.05 0.91
C ASP A 102 12.05 4.26 1.72
N VAL A 103 12.13 4.16 3.05
CA VAL A 103 12.50 5.28 3.92
C VAL A 103 14.02 5.38 4.03
N PHE A 104 14.59 6.47 3.49
CA PHE A 104 16.05 6.60 3.34
C PHE A 104 16.78 6.85 4.64
N GLY A 105 17.85 6.06 4.88
CA GLY A 105 18.91 6.37 5.82
C GLY A 105 18.56 6.25 7.30
N VAL A 106 17.35 5.75 7.65
CA VAL A 106 16.84 5.76 9.03
C VAL A 106 17.66 4.88 9.96
N LEU A 107 18.03 3.67 9.54
CA LEU A 107 18.83 2.79 10.39
C LEU A 107 20.24 3.33 10.58
N ALA A 108 20.78 3.21 11.82
CA ALA A 108 22.12 3.71 12.14
C ALA A 108 23.22 3.11 11.23
N LYS A 109 23.06 1.86 10.80
CA LYS A 109 24.02 1.19 9.90
C LYS A 109 24.16 1.86 8.53
N SER A 110 23.20 2.72 8.11
CA SER A 110 23.28 3.47 6.85
C SER A 110 24.45 4.46 6.80
N GLY A 111 24.92 4.91 7.97
CA GLY A 111 25.92 5.99 8.09
C GLY A 111 25.39 7.37 7.70
N VAL A 112 24.10 7.50 7.32
CA VAL A 112 23.48 8.77 6.90
C VAL A 112 23.15 9.62 8.12
N ALA A 113 23.49 10.92 8.07
CA ALA A 113 23.09 11.85 9.12
C ALA A 113 21.59 12.14 9.05
N SER A 114 20.93 12.30 10.20
CA SER A 114 19.51 12.68 10.23
C SER A 114 19.22 14.09 9.70
N THR A 115 20.28 14.88 9.48
CA THR A 115 20.24 16.20 8.84
C THR A 115 20.45 16.16 7.34
N ASP A 116 20.66 14.99 6.75
CA ASP A 116 20.75 14.83 5.30
C ASP A 116 19.42 15.29 4.65
N PRO A 117 19.47 16.12 3.61
CA PRO A 117 18.27 16.68 2.98
C PRO A 117 17.32 15.62 2.41
N ALA A 118 17.81 14.43 2.08
CA ALA A 118 17.00 13.31 1.58
C ALA A 118 16.54 12.34 2.69
N TYR A 119 16.97 12.55 3.95
CA TYR A 119 16.73 11.64 5.07
C TYR A 119 15.23 11.34 5.31
N GLY A 120 14.95 10.12 5.74
CA GLY A 120 13.61 9.69 6.09
C GLY A 120 12.73 9.51 4.86
N LYS A 121 11.52 10.04 4.90
CA LYS A 121 10.55 9.93 3.79
C LYS A 121 10.84 10.88 2.62
N LYS A 122 11.78 11.80 2.78
CA LYS A 122 12.02 12.86 1.78
C LYS A 122 12.47 12.31 0.43
N MET A 123 13.37 11.31 0.41
CA MET A 123 13.81 10.68 -0.84
C MET A 123 12.63 10.05 -1.59
N PHE A 124 11.74 9.35 -0.90
CA PHE A 124 10.51 8.81 -1.50
C PHE A 124 9.62 9.94 -2.03
N GLN A 125 9.39 10.98 -1.22
CA GLN A 125 8.51 12.08 -1.61
C GLN A 125 8.98 12.82 -2.86
N ASP A 126 10.29 12.98 -3.02
CA ASP A 126 10.88 13.66 -4.18
C ASP A 126 10.75 12.84 -5.48
N ARG A 127 10.66 11.51 -5.37
CA ARG A 127 10.62 10.58 -6.49
C ARG A 127 9.21 10.07 -6.81
N MET A 128 8.45 9.68 -5.78
CA MET A 128 7.14 9.02 -5.91
C MET A 128 5.96 9.92 -5.52
N GLY A 129 6.22 11.04 -4.83
CA GLY A 129 5.21 11.99 -4.41
C GLY A 129 4.74 11.81 -2.97
N ARG A 130 3.48 12.13 -2.69
CA ARG A 130 2.92 12.13 -1.32
C ARG A 130 2.94 10.74 -0.71
N THR A 131 3.18 10.65 0.61
CA THR A 131 3.16 9.38 1.34
C THR A 131 1.75 8.95 1.74
N TYR A 132 0.81 9.90 1.88
CA TYR A 132 -0.62 9.62 2.05
C TYR A 132 -1.46 10.63 1.28
N TYR A 133 -2.57 10.18 0.70
CA TYR A 133 -3.48 10.97 -0.14
C TYR A 133 -4.74 10.17 -0.46
N SER A 134 -5.72 10.84 -1.08
CA SER A 134 -6.90 10.20 -1.67
C SER A 134 -7.15 10.69 -3.08
N PHE A 135 -7.92 9.92 -3.84
CA PHE A 135 -8.40 10.27 -5.17
C PHE A 135 -9.69 9.52 -5.50
N ASP A 136 -10.47 10.06 -6.41
CA ASP A 136 -11.69 9.43 -6.88
C ASP A 136 -11.51 8.84 -8.28
N TYR A 137 -12.08 7.66 -8.51
CA TYR A 137 -12.13 7.03 -9.82
C TYR A 137 -13.45 6.29 -10.02
N LYS A 138 -14.21 6.67 -11.06
CA LYS A 138 -15.50 6.04 -11.43
C LYS A 138 -16.46 5.82 -10.24
N SER A 139 -16.61 6.84 -9.40
CA SER A 139 -17.45 6.86 -8.18
C SER A 139 -17.01 5.86 -7.10
N TYR A 140 -15.74 5.51 -7.06
CA TYR A 140 -15.04 4.91 -5.93
C TYR A 140 -14.05 5.90 -5.37
N HIS A 141 -13.91 5.93 -4.05
CA HIS A 141 -12.90 6.70 -3.37
C HIS A 141 -11.72 5.81 -2.98
N PHE A 142 -10.52 6.23 -3.33
CA PHE A 142 -9.28 5.52 -2.99
C PHE A 142 -8.50 6.32 -1.95
N VAL A 143 -8.06 5.63 -0.89
CA VAL A 143 -7.26 6.22 0.19
C VAL A 143 -5.94 5.47 0.25
N VAL A 144 -4.83 6.20 0.16
CA VAL A 144 -3.48 5.66 0.38
C VAL A 144 -2.99 6.17 1.73
N LEU A 145 -2.60 5.24 2.61
CA LEU A 145 -2.12 5.52 3.96
C LEU A 145 -0.62 5.25 4.08
N ASP A 146 0.04 6.10 4.86
CA ASP A 146 1.42 5.95 5.28
C ASP A 146 1.46 5.32 6.68
N SER A 147 1.90 4.08 6.76
CA SER A 147 2.03 3.34 8.02
C SER A 147 3.46 3.30 8.57
N ILE A 148 4.39 4.07 8.02
CA ILE A 148 5.79 3.99 8.39
C ILE A 148 6.21 5.20 9.22
N GLN A 149 6.60 4.98 10.48
CA GLN A 149 7.06 6.05 11.36
C GLN A 149 8.50 5.83 11.81
N PRO A 150 9.47 6.59 11.24
CA PRO A 150 10.82 6.65 11.76
C PRO A 150 10.84 7.16 13.20
N THR A 151 11.66 6.56 14.05
CA THR A 151 11.78 6.92 15.46
C THR A 151 13.08 7.70 15.73
N LYS A 152 13.12 8.44 16.86
CA LYS A 152 14.30 9.25 17.24
C LYS A 152 15.56 8.41 17.51
N ASP A 153 15.38 7.14 17.88
CA ASP A 153 16.47 6.19 18.15
C ASP A 153 16.91 5.42 16.90
N ARG A 154 16.55 5.95 15.70
CA ARG A 154 16.96 5.38 14.41
C ARG A 154 16.47 3.96 14.17
N LEU A 155 15.24 3.72 14.60
CA LEU A 155 14.42 2.56 14.30
C LEU A 155 13.14 3.03 13.60
N TRP A 156 12.12 2.20 13.57
CA TRP A 156 10.81 2.57 13.02
C TRP A 156 9.69 1.78 13.69
N GLU A 157 8.48 2.30 13.57
CA GLU A 157 7.25 1.66 14.01
C GLU A 157 6.24 1.66 12.87
N ALA A 158 5.50 0.58 12.73
CA ALA A 158 4.32 0.55 11.88
C ALA A 158 3.17 1.29 12.60
N ARG A 159 2.89 2.53 12.18
CA ARG A 159 1.89 3.41 12.80
C ARG A 159 1.37 4.45 11.83
N VAL A 160 0.10 4.74 11.88
CA VAL A 160 -0.52 5.90 11.24
C VAL A 160 -0.48 7.07 12.24
N ASP A 161 0.13 8.20 11.87
CA ASP A 161 0.30 9.33 12.78
C ASP A 161 -1.00 10.11 13.02
N GLU A 162 -1.01 10.94 14.07
CA GLU A 162 -2.19 11.71 14.49
C GLU A 162 -2.67 12.73 13.44
N ALA A 163 -1.74 13.30 12.67
CA ALA A 163 -2.11 14.26 11.62
C ALA A 163 -2.87 13.54 10.50
N GLN A 164 -2.39 12.36 10.12
CA GLN A 164 -3.01 11.51 9.11
C GLN A 164 -4.36 10.94 9.59
N LEU A 165 -4.49 10.54 10.87
CA LEU A 165 -5.78 10.10 11.43
C LEU A 165 -6.84 11.21 11.38
N ARG A 166 -6.45 12.47 11.67
CA ARG A 166 -7.37 13.61 11.53
C ARG A 166 -7.77 13.83 10.08
N TRP A 167 -6.77 13.87 9.18
CA TRP A 167 -7.02 13.99 7.75
C TRP A 167 -7.95 12.90 7.22
N LEU A 168 -7.68 11.62 7.55
CA LEU A 168 -8.48 10.48 7.12
C LEU A 168 -9.96 10.62 7.58
N ARG A 169 -10.17 11.05 8.82
CA ARG A 169 -11.52 11.28 9.36
C ARG A 169 -12.26 12.36 8.57
N ASP A 170 -11.58 13.47 8.28
CA ASP A 170 -12.17 14.60 7.57
C ASP A 170 -12.44 14.24 6.10
N ASP A 171 -11.51 13.54 5.45
CA ASP A 171 -11.61 13.07 4.08
C ASP A 171 -12.82 12.13 3.89
N LEU A 172 -12.92 11.07 4.68
CA LEU A 172 -14.04 10.12 4.61
C LEU A 172 -15.38 10.74 5.00
N LYS A 173 -15.39 11.69 5.94
CA LYS A 173 -16.62 12.41 6.34
C LYS A 173 -17.16 13.31 5.22
N ALA A 174 -16.30 13.80 4.34
CA ALA A 174 -16.69 14.66 3.23
C ALA A 174 -17.34 13.89 2.06
N LEU A 175 -17.22 12.55 2.04
CA LEU A 175 -17.73 11.72 0.96
C LEU A 175 -19.27 11.71 0.90
N PRO A 176 -19.86 11.58 -0.29
CA PRO A 176 -21.26 11.25 -0.45
C PRO A 176 -21.61 9.96 0.31
N HIS A 177 -22.80 9.97 0.94
CA HIS A 177 -23.25 8.81 1.72
C HIS A 177 -23.23 7.52 0.90
N GLY A 178 -22.58 6.48 1.43
CA GLY A 178 -22.49 5.17 0.81
C GLY A 178 -21.47 5.04 -0.33
N MET A 179 -20.71 6.09 -0.65
CA MET A 179 -19.64 6.00 -1.64
C MET A 179 -18.65 4.90 -1.25
N PRO A 180 -18.39 3.93 -2.13
CA PRO A 180 -17.48 2.82 -1.81
C PRO A 180 -16.03 3.30 -1.75
N VAL A 181 -15.32 2.83 -0.72
CA VAL A 181 -13.93 3.18 -0.43
C VAL A 181 -13.04 1.96 -0.56
N ILE A 182 -11.87 2.12 -1.18
CA ILE A 182 -10.75 1.19 -1.19
C ILE A 182 -9.57 1.86 -0.51
N ALA A 183 -9.05 1.27 0.55
CA ALA A 183 -7.84 1.76 1.21
C ALA A 183 -6.61 0.93 0.81
N VAL A 184 -5.45 1.57 0.77
CA VAL A 184 -4.14 0.93 0.56
C VAL A 184 -3.22 1.35 1.69
N VAL A 185 -2.53 0.39 2.28
CA VAL A 185 -1.56 0.62 3.35
C VAL A 185 -0.49 -0.47 3.29
N HIS A 186 0.78 -0.12 3.49
CA HIS A 186 1.85 -1.12 3.40
C HIS A 186 1.77 -2.14 4.54
N CYS A 187 1.96 -1.70 5.79
CA CYS A 187 1.86 -2.62 6.94
C CYS A 187 0.40 -2.98 7.24
N PRO A 188 0.09 -4.27 7.51
CA PRO A 188 -1.27 -4.70 7.74
C PRO A 188 -1.97 -4.01 8.92
N LEU A 189 -3.23 -3.60 8.70
CA LEU A 189 -4.17 -3.21 9.76
C LEU A 189 -4.79 -4.46 10.41
N VAL A 190 -5.15 -5.45 9.60
CA VAL A 190 -5.75 -6.71 10.04
C VAL A 190 -5.12 -7.87 9.29
N THR A 191 -4.59 -8.85 10.00
CA THR A 191 -3.92 -10.03 9.44
C THR A 191 -3.97 -11.19 10.42
N ALA A 192 -4.01 -12.42 9.90
CA ALA A 192 -3.82 -13.63 10.65
C ALA A 192 -2.33 -14.04 10.75
N PHE A 193 -1.43 -13.32 10.06
CA PHE A 193 0.00 -13.64 9.94
C PHE A 193 0.66 -13.91 11.29
N ALA A 194 0.31 -13.13 12.32
CA ALA A 194 0.83 -13.32 13.69
C ALA A 194 0.56 -14.71 14.28
N THR A 195 -0.48 -15.39 13.83
CA THR A 195 -0.88 -16.70 14.39
C THR A 195 -0.05 -17.87 13.86
N TYR A 196 0.45 -17.78 12.61
CA TYR A 196 1.20 -18.85 11.97
C TYR A 196 2.68 -18.52 11.71
N ALA A 197 3.06 -17.25 11.83
CA ALA A 197 4.44 -16.78 11.67
C ALA A 197 5.05 -16.34 13.02
N TYR A 198 4.68 -16.97 14.11
CA TYR A 198 5.03 -16.58 15.49
C TYR A 198 6.53 -16.30 15.70
N THR A 199 7.40 -17.15 15.20
CA THR A 199 8.86 -16.99 15.35
C THR A 199 9.43 -15.76 14.64
N GLN A 200 8.72 -15.22 13.67
CA GLN A 200 9.13 -14.01 12.94
C GLN A 200 8.63 -12.72 13.60
N ILE A 201 7.58 -12.80 14.40
CA ILE A 201 6.96 -11.67 15.10
C ILE A 201 7.52 -11.48 16.50
N VAL A 202 7.77 -12.59 17.20
CA VAL A 202 8.24 -12.63 18.60
C VAL A 202 9.75 -12.79 18.70
N GLY A 203 10.49 -12.40 17.67
CA GLY A 203 11.95 -12.26 17.78
C GLY A 203 12.27 -11.29 18.92
N ALA A 204 13.09 -11.76 19.88
CA ALA A 204 13.43 -11.08 21.12
C ALA A 204 13.64 -9.56 20.92
N ASP A 205 13.13 -8.75 21.84
CA ASP A 205 13.47 -7.34 22.05
C ASP A 205 13.03 -6.32 20.98
N ARG A 206 11.91 -6.52 20.29
CA ARG A 206 11.37 -5.45 19.45
C ARG A 206 10.72 -4.36 20.31
N LYS A 207 11.39 -3.24 20.43
CA LYS A 207 10.89 -2.04 21.12
C LYS A 207 9.60 -1.49 20.47
N TYR A 208 9.44 -1.71 19.16
CA TYR A 208 8.34 -1.20 18.36
C TYR A 208 7.65 -2.32 17.58
N ASN A 209 6.34 -2.17 17.35
CA ASN A 209 5.64 -3.04 16.41
C ASN A 209 6.02 -2.65 14.98
N THR A 210 6.59 -3.58 14.26
CA THR A 210 7.01 -3.39 12.86
C THR A 210 6.29 -4.33 11.90
N MET A 211 5.42 -5.23 12.40
CA MET A 211 4.73 -6.21 11.54
C MET A 211 3.30 -5.82 11.21
N THR A 212 2.64 -5.11 12.12
CA THR A 212 1.26 -4.64 11.96
C THR A 212 1.17 -3.22 12.48
N VAL A 213 0.23 -2.45 11.98
CA VAL A 213 0.02 -1.07 12.44
C VAL A 213 -0.33 -1.06 13.93
N ALA A 214 0.53 -0.44 14.76
CA ALA A 214 0.43 -0.45 16.22
C ALA A 214 -0.87 0.19 16.73
N ASN A 215 -1.39 1.18 16.01
CA ASN A 215 -2.66 1.84 16.32
C ASN A 215 -3.74 1.52 15.27
N ALA A 216 -3.74 0.31 14.72
CA ALA A 216 -4.80 -0.14 13.81
C ALA A 216 -6.23 0.10 14.35
N PRO A 217 -6.53 -0.10 15.66
CA PRO A 217 -7.86 0.19 16.17
C PRO A 217 -8.36 1.61 15.89
N ASP A 218 -7.48 2.63 15.89
CA ASP A 218 -7.85 4.02 15.62
C ASP A 218 -8.28 4.20 14.15
N VAL A 219 -7.57 3.56 13.21
CA VAL A 219 -7.91 3.55 11.79
C VAL A 219 -9.22 2.80 11.55
N LEU A 220 -9.38 1.62 12.16
CA LEU A 220 -10.56 0.79 12.04
C LEU A 220 -11.82 1.51 12.55
N GLN A 221 -11.70 2.27 13.64
CA GLN A 221 -12.80 3.08 14.17
C GLN A 221 -13.25 4.18 13.18
N ILE A 222 -12.31 4.77 12.44
CA ILE A 222 -12.63 5.73 11.39
C ILE A 222 -13.37 5.05 10.24
N PHE A 223 -12.89 3.87 9.82
CA PHE A 223 -13.49 3.09 8.73
C PHE A 223 -14.91 2.61 9.03
N GLU A 224 -15.30 2.42 10.29
CA GLU A 224 -16.66 2.03 10.68
C GLU A 224 -17.74 3.02 10.23
N ASN A 225 -17.36 4.28 10.00
CA ASN A 225 -18.26 5.34 9.57
C ASN A 225 -18.28 5.56 8.04
N ALA A 226 -17.60 4.70 7.28
CA ALA A 226 -17.51 4.77 5.82
C ALA A 226 -17.82 3.40 5.18
N ASN A 227 -18.13 3.41 3.90
CA ASN A 227 -18.37 2.16 3.13
C ASN A 227 -17.05 1.59 2.60
N VAL A 228 -16.16 1.14 3.48
CA VAL A 228 -14.86 0.56 3.09
C VAL A 228 -15.07 -0.89 2.63
N LEU A 229 -14.94 -1.12 1.32
CA LEU A 229 -15.09 -2.45 0.72
C LEU A 229 -13.87 -3.33 0.99
N ALA A 230 -12.67 -2.74 0.84
CA ALA A 230 -11.43 -3.46 1.05
C ALA A 230 -10.29 -2.56 1.53
N VAL A 231 -9.33 -3.18 2.22
CA VAL A 231 -8.00 -2.64 2.52
C VAL A 231 -6.97 -3.55 1.84
N LEU A 232 -6.18 -3.00 0.94
CA LEU A 232 -5.10 -3.70 0.24
C LEU A 232 -3.80 -3.47 1.03
N GLN A 233 -3.11 -4.55 1.37
CA GLN A 233 -1.96 -4.56 2.27
C GLN A 233 -0.79 -5.37 1.69
N GLY A 234 0.43 -5.11 2.13
CA GLY A 234 1.66 -5.79 1.74
C GLY A 234 2.47 -6.30 2.95
N HIS A 235 3.80 -6.10 2.88
CA HIS A 235 4.76 -6.25 3.98
C HIS A 235 5.06 -7.68 4.45
N THR A 236 4.06 -8.54 4.56
CA THR A 236 4.26 -9.92 5.05
C THR A 236 4.72 -10.88 3.96
N HIS A 237 4.58 -10.46 2.69
CA HIS A 237 4.85 -11.25 1.49
C HIS A 237 3.99 -12.52 1.35
N VAL A 238 2.91 -12.62 2.12
CA VAL A 238 2.00 -13.78 2.10
C VAL A 238 0.65 -13.34 1.56
N ASN A 239 0.09 -14.12 0.65
CA ASN A 239 -1.25 -13.86 0.13
C ASN A 239 -2.29 -14.40 1.12
N GLU A 240 -3.02 -13.50 1.78
CA GLU A 240 -4.10 -13.85 2.69
C GLU A 240 -5.29 -12.89 2.57
N VAL A 241 -6.44 -13.31 3.06
CA VAL A 241 -7.59 -12.43 3.25
C VAL A 241 -8.21 -12.66 4.63
N VAL A 242 -8.50 -11.56 5.32
CA VAL A 242 -9.27 -11.56 6.55
C VAL A 242 -10.51 -10.71 6.33
N ASN A 243 -11.69 -11.28 6.58
CA ASN A 243 -12.93 -10.52 6.60
C ASN A 243 -13.22 -10.08 8.04
N TYR A 244 -13.24 -8.77 8.25
CA TYR A 244 -13.60 -8.20 9.54
C TYR A 244 -14.68 -7.15 9.36
N LYS A 245 -15.81 -7.32 10.05
CA LYS A 245 -17.02 -6.55 9.80
C LYS A 245 -17.42 -6.66 8.30
N ASN A 246 -17.62 -5.56 7.61
CA ASN A 246 -18.02 -5.54 6.20
C ASN A 246 -16.84 -5.28 5.25
N THR A 247 -15.61 -5.30 5.74
CA THR A 247 -14.39 -4.97 4.99
C THR A 247 -13.54 -6.22 4.76
N GLN A 248 -13.01 -6.37 3.54
CA GLN A 248 -12.00 -7.37 3.20
C GLN A 248 -10.61 -6.78 3.39
N TYR A 249 -9.78 -7.37 4.24
CA TYR A 249 -8.37 -7.04 4.40
C TYR A 249 -7.57 -8.02 3.57
N ILE A 250 -7.08 -7.56 2.42
CA ILE A 250 -6.41 -8.39 1.42
C ILE A 250 -4.92 -8.06 1.49
N THR A 251 -4.13 -8.95 2.07
CA THR A 251 -2.69 -8.85 2.02
C THR A 251 -2.21 -9.59 0.78
N SER A 252 -1.62 -8.89 -0.17
CA SER A 252 -1.09 -9.52 -1.38
C SER A 252 0.24 -10.18 -1.08
N GLY A 253 0.49 -11.31 -1.72
CA GLY A 253 1.85 -11.83 -1.84
C GLY A 253 2.76 -10.81 -2.55
N ALA A 254 4.06 -10.91 -2.30
CA ALA A 254 5.05 -10.00 -2.82
C ALA A 254 5.39 -10.30 -4.29
N VAL A 255 5.71 -9.24 -5.05
CA VAL A 255 6.35 -9.41 -6.37
C VAL A 255 7.67 -10.17 -6.22
N CYS A 256 8.45 -9.88 -5.20
CA CYS A 256 9.73 -10.55 -4.94
C CYS A 256 9.62 -11.91 -4.24
N GLY A 257 8.41 -12.37 -3.86
CA GLY A 257 8.25 -13.57 -3.02
C GLY A 257 9.04 -13.44 -1.72
N ASN A 258 9.96 -14.36 -1.45
CA ASN A 258 10.90 -14.30 -0.34
C ASN A 258 12.19 -13.58 -0.76
N TRP A 259 12.11 -12.25 -1.00
CA TRP A 259 13.23 -11.41 -1.44
C TRP A 259 14.03 -12.01 -2.62
N TRP A 260 13.31 -12.44 -3.67
CA TRP A 260 13.86 -13.05 -4.90
C TRP A 260 14.51 -14.44 -4.69
N ARG A 261 14.18 -15.09 -3.56
CA ARG A 261 14.69 -16.43 -3.21
C ARG A 261 13.64 -17.53 -3.29
N GLY A 262 12.59 -17.32 -4.08
CA GLY A 262 11.49 -18.26 -4.23
C GLY A 262 10.26 -17.87 -3.39
N PRO A 263 9.28 -18.76 -3.25
CA PRO A 263 8.03 -18.51 -2.55
C PRO A 263 8.22 -18.16 -1.06
N ARG A 264 7.40 -17.25 -0.55
CA ARG A 264 7.35 -16.91 0.88
C ARG A 264 6.27 -17.73 1.57
N MET A 265 6.65 -18.65 2.48
CA MET A 265 5.70 -19.50 3.23
C MET A 265 4.63 -20.14 2.34
N GLY A 266 5.03 -20.63 1.17
CA GLY A 266 4.13 -21.23 0.18
C GLY A 266 3.42 -20.25 -0.75
N THR A 267 3.51 -18.93 -0.53
CA THR A 267 3.01 -17.92 -1.46
C THR A 267 4.06 -17.68 -2.56
N PRO A 268 3.76 -17.99 -3.83
CA PRO A 268 4.65 -17.69 -4.94
C PRO A 268 4.73 -16.19 -5.24
N GLU A 269 5.71 -15.80 -6.02
CA GLU A 269 5.88 -14.46 -6.57
C GLU A 269 4.65 -14.07 -7.40
N GLY A 270 4.07 -12.89 -7.13
CA GLY A 270 2.84 -12.51 -7.82
C GLY A 270 2.28 -11.15 -7.45
N PHE A 271 1.05 -10.92 -7.84
CA PHE A 271 0.30 -9.69 -7.64
C PHE A 271 -1.21 -9.98 -7.60
N THR A 272 -1.99 -9.00 -7.15
CA THR A 272 -3.45 -9.13 -7.04
C THR A 272 -4.14 -8.31 -8.13
N VAL A 273 -5.02 -8.96 -8.90
CA VAL A 273 -5.96 -8.28 -9.81
C VAL A 273 -7.25 -8.03 -9.07
N VAL A 274 -7.69 -6.80 -9.03
CA VAL A 274 -8.92 -6.37 -8.35
C VAL A 274 -9.94 -5.95 -9.38
N SER A 275 -11.16 -6.49 -9.25
CA SER A 275 -12.30 -6.17 -10.09
C SER A 275 -13.38 -5.47 -9.28
N LEU A 276 -13.74 -4.25 -9.68
CA LEU A 276 -14.84 -3.48 -9.11
C LEU A 276 -16.01 -3.50 -10.08
N ARG A 277 -17.19 -3.91 -9.60
CA ARG A 277 -18.40 -4.03 -10.41
C ARG A 277 -19.60 -3.56 -9.60
N GLN A 278 -20.17 -2.42 -9.96
CA GLN A 278 -21.42 -1.90 -9.34
C GLN A 278 -21.36 -1.87 -7.79
N GLY A 279 -20.28 -1.35 -7.23
CA GLY A 279 -20.08 -1.24 -5.78
C GLY A 279 -19.68 -2.55 -5.07
N LYS A 280 -19.37 -3.60 -5.82
CA LYS A 280 -18.85 -4.87 -5.30
C LYS A 280 -17.40 -5.06 -5.69
N ILE A 281 -16.64 -5.73 -4.83
CA ILE A 281 -15.25 -6.09 -5.07
C ILE A 281 -15.11 -7.60 -5.25
N SER A 282 -14.28 -8.00 -6.19
CA SER A 282 -13.71 -9.34 -6.29
C SER A 282 -12.23 -9.23 -6.65
N TRP A 283 -11.46 -10.26 -6.35
CA TRP A 283 -10.03 -10.24 -6.60
C TRP A 283 -9.51 -11.66 -6.86
N ARG A 284 -8.33 -11.73 -7.48
CA ARG A 284 -7.57 -12.96 -7.66
C ARG A 284 -6.08 -12.68 -7.57
N TYR A 285 -5.34 -13.63 -7.06
CA TYR A 285 -3.89 -13.60 -7.05
C TYR A 285 -3.36 -14.22 -8.34
N GLU A 286 -2.40 -13.56 -8.99
CA GLU A 286 -1.76 -14.05 -10.20
C GLU A 286 -0.24 -14.09 -10.04
N THR A 287 0.37 -15.15 -10.59
CA THR A 287 1.83 -15.30 -10.71
C THR A 287 2.28 -14.88 -12.09
N TYR A 288 3.56 -14.60 -12.26
CA TYR A 288 4.11 -14.09 -13.51
C TYR A 288 5.28 -14.93 -14.08
N GLY A 289 5.56 -16.08 -13.44
CA GLY A 289 6.50 -17.08 -13.97
C GLY A 289 7.96 -16.80 -13.66
N PHE A 290 8.28 -16.02 -12.62
CA PHE A 290 9.67 -15.89 -12.14
C PHE A 290 10.14 -17.20 -11.50
N HIS A 291 11.42 -17.50 -11.70
CA HIS A 291 12.11 -18.61 -11.04
C HIS A 291 13.39 -18.08 -10.41
N SER A 292 13.50 -18.26 -9.10
CA SER A 292 14.67 -17.82 -8.35
C SER A 292 15.96 -18.47 -8.86
N VAL A 293 17.02 -17.67 -9.01
CA VAL A 293 18.37 -18.13 -9.39
C VAL A 293 19.14 -18.76 -8.23
N VAL A 294 18.60 -18.68 -7.02
CA VAL A 294 19.16 -19.31 -5.82
C VAL A 294 18.21 -20.40 -5.32
N PRO A 295 18.71 -21.49 -4.73
CA PRO A 295 17.85 -22.49 -4.12
C PRO A 295 16.97 -21.86 -3.04
N PRO A 296 15.71 -22.32 -2.88
CA PRO A 296 14.87 -21.86 -1.77
C PRO A 296 15.56 -22.17 -0.44
N GLU A 297 15.49 -21.23 0.51
CA GLU A 297 15.92 -21.52 1.87
C GLU A 297 15.12 -22.71 2.39
N ARG A 298 15.81 -23.68 3.00
CA ARG A 298 15.10 -24.81 3.66
C ARG A 298 14.24 -24.26 4.77
N PRO A 299 13.00 -24.74 4.92
CA PRO A 299 12.07 -24.27 5.94
C PRO A 299 12.60 -24.45 7.36
#